data_a3859b78805ea79c04029d78cb1d278a
#
_entry.id   a3859b78805ea79c04029d78cb1d278a
#
_cell.length_a   1.000
_cell.length_b   1.000
_cell.length_c   1.000
_cell.angle_alpha   90.00
_cell.angle_beta   90.00
_cell.angle_gamma   90.00
#
_symmetry.space_group_name_H-M   'P 1'
#
loop_
_entity.id
_entity.type
_entity.pdbx_description
1 polymer ?
#
loop_
_entity_poly.entity_id
_entity_poly.type
_entity_poly.pdbx_seq_one_letter_code
_entity_poly.pdbx_strand_id
1 'polypeptide(L)'
;MHIKFFLEEPSAEEALRCILPKILLPDVICIFHAFEGRDDMLTELPKHLKGHQWITDDWRIIVLIDEDRRDCHELKAYLEKAAYEAGFVTKSSVTPNEDFQIVNRIAVEELEAWFFGDVQALHAAYPRIPENLQSKAKYRNPDAIRGGTYEALEQLLRQKNYYKGRISKPTVAQNIAQHMVPSRNRSKSFQVFVEGIKACVGEELLV
;
A
#
# COMPACT_ATOMS: atom_id res chain seq x y z
N MET A 1 -8.61 6.22 -17.94
CA MET A 1 -9.18 5.67 -16.70
C MET A 1 -8.70 6.44 -15.48
N HIS A 2 -9.51 6.54 -14.39
CA HIS A 2 -9.14 7.25 -13.17
C HIS A 2 -9.13 6.29 -11.97
N ILE A 3 -8.12 6.39 -11.11
CA ILE A 3 -8.08 5.63 -9.85
C ILE A 3 -7.90 6.63 -8.70
N LYS A 4 -8.89 6.68 -7.80
CA LYS A 4 -8.81 7.42 -6.54
C LYS A 4 -8.24 6.52 -5.46
N PHE A 5 -7.16 6.96 -4.84
CA PHE A 5 -6.56 6.28 -3.68
C PHE A 5 -6.94 7.02 -2.40
N PHE A 6 -7.45 6.26 -1.42
CA PHE A 6 -7.58 6.67 -0.03
C PHE A 6 -6.52 5.92 0.79
N LEU A 7 -5.62 6.65 1.40
CA LEU A 7 -4.40 6.13 2.04
C LEU A 7 -4.34 6.57 3.49
N GLU A 8 -3.88 5.69 4.38
CA GLU A 8 -3.83 5.98 5.81
C GLU A 8 -2.91 7.15 6.15
N GLU A 9 -1.75 7.26 5.49
CA GLU A 9 -0.77 8.30 5.78
C GLU A 9 0.02 8.75 4.54
N PRO A 10 0.68 9.92 4.58
CA PRO A 10 1.45 10.45 3.45
C PRO A 10 2.60 9.57 2.98
N SER A 11 3.16 8.69 3.81
CA SER A 11 4.23 7.76 3.40
C SER A 11 3.75 6.77 2.34
N ALA A 12 2.49 6.32 2.43
CA ALA A 12 1.88 5.47 1.41
C ALA A 12 1.72 6.20 0.07
N GLU A 13 1.33 7.48 0.09
CA GLU A 13 1.25 8.30 -1.12
C GLU A 13 2.61 8.42 -1.81
N GLU A 14 3.67 8.78 -1.05
CA GLU A 14 5.02 8.93 -1.60
C GLU A 14 5.55 7.60 -2.19
N ALA A 15 5.28 6.48 -1.54
CA ALA A 15 5.63 5.17 -2.07
C ALA A 15 4.87 4.86 -3.37
N LEU A 16 3.56 5.06 -3.40
CA LEU A 16 2.73 4.75 -4.55
C LEU A 16 3.03 5.64 -5.76
N ARG A 17 3.36 6.92 -5.56
CA ARG A 17 3.83 7.80 -6.64
C ARG A 17 5.06 7.26 -7.38
N CYS A 18 5.92 6.51 -6.69
CA CYS A 18 7.09 5.86 -7.28
C CYS A 18 6.78 4.46 -7.87
N ILE A 19 5.81 3.75 -7.30
CA ILE A 19 5.52 2.35 -7.66
C ILE A 19 4.53 2.26 -8.83
N LEU A 20 3.44 3.04 -8.80
CA LEU A 20 2.36 2.94 -9.78
C LEU A 20 2.80 3.17 -11.23
N PRO A 21 3.71 4.11 -11.56
CA PRO A 21 4.21 4.28 -12.92
C PRO A 21 4.98 3.07 -13.46
N LYS A 22 5.32 2.09 -12.61
CA LYS A 22 5.98 0.83 -12.99
C LYS A 22 4.98 -0.31 -13.20
N ILE A 23 3.70 -0.07 -12.90
CA ILE A 23 2.62 -1.07 -12.99
C ILE A 23 1.61 -0.64 -14.03
N LEU A 24 1.22 0.63 -14.03
CA LEU A 24 0.13 1.19 -14.82
C LEU A 24 0.64 1.87 -16.10
N LEU A 25 -0.18 1.86 -17.13
CA LEU A 25 0.06 2.66 -18.33
C LEU A 25 -0.02 4.15 -18.03
N PRO A 26 0.65 5.02 -18.82
CA PRO A 26 0.72 6.45 -18.56
C PRO A 26 -0.61 7.21 -18.65
N ASP A 27 -1.62 6.64 -19.29
CA ASP A 27 -2.96 7.21 -19.44
C ASP A 27 -3.90 6.95 -18.25
N VAL A 28 -3.47 6.10 -17.31
CA VAL A 28 -4.20 5.90 -16.05
C VAL A 28 -3.90 7.06 -15.09
N ILE A 29 -4.92 7.83 -14.76
CA ILE A 29 -4.79 8.99 -13.88
C ILE A 29 -4.99 8.54 -12.42
N CYS A 30 -3.94 8.68 -11.59
CA CYS A 30 -3.98 8.38 -10.17
C CYS A 30 -4.16 9.63 -9.34
N ILE A 31 -5.17 9.65 -8.46
CA ILE A 31 -5.51 10.77 -7.57
C ILE A 31 -5.44 10.28 -6.13
N PHE A 32 -4.62 10.93 -5.30
CA PHE A 32 -4.37 10.51 -3.93
C PHE A 32 -5.09 11.39 -2.92
N HIS A 33 -5.49 10.79 -1.83
CA HIS A 33 -5.91 11.43 -0.59
C HIS A 33 -5.34 10.64 0.58
N ALA A 34 -4.36 11.23 1.25
CA ALA A 34 -3.77 10.66 2.45
C ALA A 34 -4.42 11.29 3.68
N PHE A 35 -4.83 10.46 4.62
CA PHE A 35 -5.33 10.85 5.93
C PHE A 35 -4.17 11.12 6.91
N GLU A 36 -4.50 11.61 8.10
CA GLU A 36 -3.53 11.86 9.18
C GLU A 36 -3.36 10.62 10.10
N GLY A 37 -3.48 9.43 9.54
CA GLY A 37 -3.39 8.16 10.23
C GLY A 37 -4.73 7.42 10.32
N ARG A 38 -4.69 6.25 10.95
CA ARG A 38 -5.80 5.31 11.00
C ARG A 38 -7.10 5.88 11.56
N ASP A 39 -7.04 6.51 12.73
CA ASP A 39 -8.26 6.96 13.41
C ASP A 39 -8.97 8.05 12.59
N ASP A 40 -8.21 8.93 11.98
CA ASP A 40 -8.73 9.92 11.04
C ASP A 40 -9.33 9.22 9.80
N MET A 41 -8.60 8.28 9.20
CA MET A 41 -9.10 7.54 8.04
C MET A 41 -10.39 6.79 8.36
N LEU A 42 -10.45 6.01 9.46
CA LEU A 42 -11.65 5.25 9.80
C LEU A 42 -12.86 6.17 10.11
N THR A 43 -12.62 7.38 10.63
CA THR A 43 -13.68 8.34 10.91
C THR A 43 -14.19 9.02 9.64
N GLU A 44 -13.29 9.43 8.75
CA GLU A 44 -13.62 10.28 7.62
C GLU A 44 -13.89 9.52 6.31
N LEU A 45 -13.31 8.31 6.13
CA LEU A 45 -13.49 7.51 4.91
C LEU A 45 -14.97 7.29 4.52
N PRO A 46 -15.91 6.97 5.44
CA PRO A 46 -17.32 6.81 5.07
C PRO A 46 -17.94 8.07 4.47
N LYS A 47 -17.54 9.26 4.95
CA LYS A 47 -18.00 10.55 4.41
C LYS A 47 -17.39 10.80 3.03
N HIS A 48 -16.10 10.53 2.87
CA HIS A 48 -15.43 10.65 1.58
C HIS A 48 -16.03 9.72 0.53
N LEU A 49 -16.32 8.46 0.89
CA LEU A 49 -16.98 7.53 -0.03
C LEU A 49 -18.34 8.04 -0.45
N LYS A 50 -19.19 8.49 0.48
CA LYS A 50 -20.50 9.11 0.15
C LYS A 50 -20.36 10.32 -0.78
N GLY A 51 -19.33 11.13 -0.60
CA GLY A 51 -19.00 12.27 -1.47
C GLY A 51 -18.54 11.90 -2.88
N HIS A 52 -18.22 10.63 -3.13
CA HIS A 52 -17.75 10.12 -4.43
C HIS A 52 -18.82 9.32 -5.19
N GLN A 53 -20.09 9.35 -4.81
CA GLN A 53 -21.19 8.66 -5.52
C GLN A 53 -21.40 9.14 -6.97
N TRP A 54 -20.76 10.22 -7.37
CA TRP A 54 -20.79 10.77 -8.72
C TRP A 54 -19.86 10.05 -9.71
N ILE A 55 -18.98 9.15 -9.24
CA ILE A 55 -18.02 8.45 -10.13
C ILE A 55 -18.73 7.60 -11.17
N THR A 56 -18.15 7.56 -12.36
CA THR A 56 -18.63 6.81 -13.53
C THR A 56 -17.82 5.53 -13.72
N ASP A 57 -18.17 4.74 -14.72
CA ASP A 57 -17.57 3.41 -14.97
C ASP A 57 -16.06 3.46 -15.29
N ASP A 58 -15.55 4.63 -15.69
CA ASP A 58 -14.13 4.88 -15.91
C ASP A 58 -13.34 5.26 -14.63
N TRP A 59 -14.00 5.17 -13.45
CA TRP A 59 -13.39 5.41 -12.15
C TRP A 59 -13.32 4.15 -11.31
N ARG A 60 -12.26 4.03 -10.54
CA ARG A 60 -12.13 3.05 -9.45
C ARG A 60 -11.61 3.74 -8.19
N ILE A 61 -11.92 3.18 -7.05
CA ILE A 61 -11.42 3.61 -5.74
C ILE A 61 -10.58 2.47 -5.15
N ILE A 62 -9.39 2.79 -4.68
CA ILE A 62 -8.56 1.87 -3.89
C ILE A 62 -8.38 2.45 -2.51
N VAL A 63 -8.76 1.68 -1.51
CA VAL A 63 -8.54 1.99 -0.10
C VAL A 63 -7.37 1.14 0.38
N LEU A 64 -6.33 1.76 0.93
CA LEU A 64 -5.16 1.09 1.49
C LEU A 64 -4.95 1.57 2.93
N ILE A 65 -4.93 0.62 3.86
CA ILE A 65 -4.74 0.84 5.29
C ILE A 65 -3.76 -0.19 5.85
N ASP A 66 -3.01 0.17 6.89
CA ASP A 66 -2.11 -0.73 7.60
C ASP A 66 -2.89 -1.62 8.59
N GLU A 67 -2.44 -2.86 8.81
CA GLU A 67 -3.03 -3.79 9.77
C GLU A 67 -2.78 -3.37 11.22
N ASP A 68 -1.55 -2.92 11.54
CA ASP A 68 -1.08 -2.46 12.86
C ASP A 68 -1.49 -3.39 14.01
N ARG A 69 -1.24 -4.68 13.89
CA ARG A 69 -1.52 -5.69 14.92
C ARG A 69 -3.01 -5.86 15.28
N ARG A 70 -3.93 -5.36 14.45
CA ARG A 70 -5.37 -5.61 14.59
C ARG A 70 -5.77 -6.88 13.84
N ASP A 71 -6.99 -7.33 14.07
CA ASP A 71 -7.57 -8.39 13.25
C ASP A 71 -7.86 -7.85 11.85
N CYS A 72 -7.12 -8.34 10.85
CA CYS A 72 -7.29 -7.93 9.46
C CYS A 72 -8.68 -8.25 8.90
N HIS A 73 -9.36 -9.27 9.45
CA HIS A 73 -10.73 -9.61 9.04
C HIS A 73 -11.74 -8.59 9.54
N GLU A 74 -11.61 -8.12 10.81
CA GLU A 74 -12.46 -7.06 11.34
C GLU A 74 -12.25 -5.75 10.59
N LEU A 75 -10.99 -5.39 10.31
CA LEU A 75 -10.65 -4.21 9.54
C LEU A 75 -11.21 -4.30 8.11
N LYS A 76 -11.06 -5.46 7.46
CA LYS A 76 -11.63 -5.70 6.14
C LYS A 76 -13.16 -5.59 6.17
N ALA A 77 -13.82 -6.19 7.14
CA ALA A 77 -15.28 -6.13 7.28
C ALA A 77 -15.77 -4.67 7.47
N TYR A 78 -15.03 -3.86 8.24
CA TYR A 78 -15.33 -2.44 8.40
C TYR A 78 -15.27 -1.69 7.06
N LEU A 79 -14.20 -1.87 6.27
CA LEU A 79 -14.04 -1.22 4.98
C LEU A 79 -15.11 -1.64 3.97
N GLU A 80 -15.45 -2.94 3.94
CA GLU A 80 -16.52 -3.47 3.08
C GLU A 80 -17.88 -2.87 3.46
N LYS A 81 -18.17 -2.76 4.76
CA LYS A 81 -19.39 -2.13 5.27
C LYS A 81 -19.45 -0.65 4.89
N ALA A 82 -18.37 0.10 5.07
CA ALA A 82 -18.30 1.52 4.72
C ALA A 82 -18.56 1.74 3.22
N ALA A 83 -18.01 0.88 2.36
CA ALA A 83 -18.26 0.92 0.92
C ALA A 83 -19.73 0.62 0.58
N TYR A 84 -20.29 -0.44 1.17
CA TYR A 84 -21.69 -0.82 0.98
C TYR A 84 -22.67 0.29 1.42
N GLU A 85 -22.46 0.87 2.61
CA GLU A 85 -23.28 1.97 3.14
C GLU A 85 -23.17 3.27 2.30
N ALA A 86 -22.09 3.41 1.54
CA ALA A 86 -21.91 4.48 0.56
C ALA A 86 -22.50 4.14 -0.82
N GLY A 87 -23.09 2.96 -0.99
CA GLY A 87 -23.73 2.54 -2.24
C GLY A 87 -22.76 1.98 -3.29
N PHE A 88 -21.57 1.58 -2.90
CA PHE A 88 -20.55 1.01 -3.81
C PHE A 88 -20.50 -0.51 -3.75
N VAL A 89 -20.20 -1.10 -4.89
CA VAL A 89 -19.85 -2.52 -5.03
C VAL A 89 -18.34 -2.69 -4.88
N THR A 90 -17.94 -3.62 -4.02
CA THR A 90 -16.52 -3.92 -3.80
C THR A 90 -16.07 -5.14 -4.59
N LYS A 91 -14.78 -5.21 -4.94
CA LYS A 91 -14.19 -6.40 -5.59
C LYS A 91 -14.40 -7.68 -4.78
N SER A 92 -14.50 -7.58 -3.46
CA SER A 92 -14.68 -8.73 -2.57
C SER A 92 -16.12 -9.26 -2.53
N SER A 93 -17.11 -8.44 -2.95
CA SER A 93 -18.54 -8.78 -2.91
C SER A 93 -19.07 -9.34 -4.22
N VAL A 94 -18.26 -9.38 -5.27
CA VAL A 94 -18.68 -9.83 -6.62
C VAL A 94 -17.95 -11.10 -7.05
N THR A 95 -18.55 -11.82 -7.98
CA THR A 95 -17.93 -12.96 -8.66
C THR A 95 -16.94 -12.47 -9.74
N PRO A 96 -16.02 -13.32 -10.22
CA PRO A 96 -15.18 -12.98 -11.35
C PRO A 96 -16.02 -12.53 -12.56
N ASN A 97 -15.63 -11.43 -13.18
CA ASN A 97 -16.29 -10.77 -14.32
C ASN A 97 -17.51 -9.90 -14.00
N GLU A 98 -17.87 -9.71 -12.75
CA GLU A 98 -18.85 -8.68 -12.38
C GLU A 98 -18.15 -7.35 -12.09
N ASP A 99 -18.85 -6.23 -12.41
CA ASP A 99 -18.32 -4.89 -12.19
C ASP A 99 -18.25 -4.52 -10.71
N PHE A 100 -17.24 -3.77 -10.35
CA PHE A 100 -17.04 -3.22 -9.02
C PHE A 100 -16.41 -1.81 -9.10
N GLN A 101 -16.61 -1.00 -8.08
CA GLN A 101 -16.02 0.33 -8.00
C GLN A 101 -14.87 0.42 -7.00
N ILE A 102 -14.88 -0.41 -5.94
CA ILE A 102 -13.92 -0.28 -4.83
C ILE A 102 -13.10 -1.55 -4.64
N VAL A 103 -11.80 -1.34 -4.38
CA VAL A 103 -10.87 -2.37 -3.92
C VAL A 103 -10.31 -1.97 -2.56
N ASN A 104 -10.68 -2.70 -1.50
CA ASN A 104 -10.10 -2.51 -0.17
C ASN A 104 -8.85 -3.40 0.00
N ARG A 105 -7.75 -2.82 0.46
CA ARG A 105 -6.47 -3.49 0.70
C ARG A 105 -5.90 -3.15 2.05
N ILE A 106 -5.26 -4.13 2.64
CA ILE A 106 -4.59 -4.01 3.94
C ILE A 106 -3.13 -4.36 3.72
N ALA A 107 -2.23 -3.46 4.10
CA ALA A 107 -0.81 -3.77 4.20
C ALA A 107 -0.61 -4.55 5.51
N VAL A 108 -0.12 -5.79 5.38
CA VAL A 108 0.05 -6.68 6.55
C VAL A 108 1.20 -6.17 7.41
N GLU A 109 0.94 -6.05 8.70
CA GLU A 109 1.64 -5.24 9.69
C GLU A 109 1.56 -3.76 9.30
N GLU A 110 2.43 -3.28 8.40
CA GLU A 110 2.53 -1.89 7.96
C GLU A 110 3.10 -1.82 6.54
N LEU A 111 3.01 -0.66 5.90
CA LEU A 111 3.56 -0.39 4.57
C LEU A 111 5.03 -0.81 4.43
N GLU A 112 5.83 -0.69 5.50
CA GLU A 112 7.25 -1.00 5.52
C GLU A 112 7.56 -2.49 5.24
N ALA A 113 6.60 -3.38 5.43
CA ALA A 113 6.69 -4.77 4.99
C ALA A 113 7.00 -4.87 3.48
N TRP A 114 6.43 -3.98 2.68
CA TRP A 114 6.67 -3.93 1.24
C TRP A 114 8.13 -3.58 0.91
N PHE A 115 8.77 -2.72 1.72
CA PHE A 115 10.18 -2.36 1.54
C PHE A 115 11.10 -3.53 1.87
N PHE A 116 10.79 -4.30 2.92
CA PHE A 116 11.49 -5.56 3.23
C PHE A 116 11.20 -6.65 2.20
N GLY A 117 10.11 -6.55 1.48
CA GLY A 117 9.77 -7.42 0.36
C GLY A 117 10.74 -7.31 -0.82
N ASP A 118 11.33 -6.14 -1.03
CA ASP A 118 12.34 -5.86 -2.06
C ASP A 118 13.67 -5.38 -1.43
N VAL A 119 14.45 -6.31 -0.89
CA VAL A 119 15.73 -5.98 -0.23
C VAL A 119 16.73 -5.31 -1.18
N GLN A 120 16.65 -5.56 -2.48
CA GLN A 120 17.52 -4.88 -3.44
C GLN A 120 17.17 -3.38 -3.55
N ALA A 121 15.89 -3.02 -3.45
CA ALA A 121 15.47 -1.62 -3.37
C ALA A 121 15.96 -0.96 -2.07
N LEU A 122 15.88 -1.66 -0.94
CA LEU A 122 16.45 -1.20 0.33
C LEU A 122 17.97 -0.95 0.23
N HIS A 123 18.71 -1.89 -0.39
CA HIS A 123 20.14 -1.74 -0.62
C HIS A 123 20.46 -0.57 -1.54
N ALA A 124 19.71 -0.42 -2.64
CA ALA A 124 19.90 0.67 -3.60
C ALA A 124 19.69 2.05 -2.96
N ALA A 125 18.64 2.19 -2.13
CA ALA A 125 18.38 3.41 -1.38
C ALA A 125 19.41 3.66 -0.27
N TYR A 126 19.86 2.58 0.37
CA TYR A 126 20.70 2.60 1.56
C TYR A 126 21.84 1.56 1.45
N PRO A 127 22.94 1.85 0.74
CA PRO A 127 23.99 0.87 0.40
C PRO A 127 24.70 0.19 1.57
N ARG A 128 24.61 0.73 2.80
CA ARG A 128 25.14 0.05 4.00
C ARG A 128 24.22 -1.06 4.52
N ILE A 129 23.01 -1.20 3.99
CA ILE A 129 22.14 -2.35 4.21
C ILE A 129 22.61 -3.48 3.29
N PRO A 130 22.86 -4.71 3.80
CA PRO A 130 23.38 -5.78 2.97
C PRO A 130 22.31 -6.31 1.99
N GLU A 131 22.72 -6.65 0.76
CA GLU A 131 21.86 -7.22 -0.28
C GLU A 131 21.20 -8.55 0.10
N ASN A 132 21.81 -9.28 1.03
CA ASN A 132 21.31 -10.56 1.51
C ASN A 132 20.54 -10.45 2.84
N LEU A 133 19.96 -9.28 3.15
CA LEU A 133 19.25 -9.04 4.42
C LEU A 133 18.15 -10.10 4.67
N GLN A 134 17.46 -10.55 3.63
CA GLN A 134 16.42 -11.58 3.69
C GLN A 134 16.93 -12.97 4.12
N SER A 135 18.23 -13.22 4.11
CA SER A 135 18.80 -14.49 4.62
C SER A 135 18.71 -14.58 6.14
N LYS A 136 18.63 -13.45 6.83
CA LYS A 136 18.46 -13.39 8.29
C LYS A 136 17.04 -13.78 8.67
N ALA A 137 16.90 -14.63 9.70
CA ALA A 137 15.61 -15.15 10.14
C ALA A 137 14.56 -14.04 10.39
N LYS A 138 14.96 -12.90 10.99
CA LYS A 138 14.08 -11.75 11.26
C LYS A 138 13.43 -11.18 9.99
N TYR A 139 14.12 -11.17 8.85
CA TYR A 139 13.69 -10.50 7.61
C TYR A 139 13.30 -11.48 6.49
N ARG A 140 13.20 -12.77 6.81
CA ARG A 140 12.89 -13.82 5.83
C ARG A 140 11.49 -13.69 5.26
N ASN A 141 10.52 -13.44 6.14
CA ASN A 141 9.13 -13.14 5.75
C ASN A 141 8.87 -11.64 6.04
N PRO A 142 8.72 -10.80 5.01
CA PRO A 142 8.50 -9.36 5.19
C PRO A 142 7.19 -9.04 5.91
N ASP A 143 6.13 -9.86 5.70
CA ASP A 143 4.80 -9.66 6.29
C ASP A 143 4.68 -10.29 7.70
N ALA A 144 5.79 -10.72 8.35
CA ALA A 144 5.78 -11.32 9.68
C ALA A 144 7.00 -10.90 10.52
N ILE A 145 7.43 -9.66 10.37
CA ILE A 145 8.55 -9.11 11.16
C ILE A 145 8.02 -8.74 12.55
N ARG A 146 8.50 -9.47 13.56
CA ARG A 146 8.07 -9.24 14.94
C ARG A 146 8.53 -7.89 15.48
N GLY A 147 7.64 -7.20 16.16
CA GLY A 147 7.90 -5.92 16.82
C GLY A 147 7.60 -4.69 15.97
N GLY A 148 6.93 -4.86 14.82
CA GLY A 148 6.58 -3.82 13.87
C GLY A 148 7.59 -3.68 12.73
N THR A 149 7.10 -3.46 11.53
CA THR A 149 7.95 -3.33 10.34
C THR A 149 8.57 -1.94 10.27
N TYR A 150 7.86 -0.91 10.71
CA TYR A 150 8.41 0.44 10.83
C TYR A 150 9.55 0.50 11.84
N GLU A 151 9.36 -0.02 13.06
CA GLU A 151 10.42 -0.06 14.08
C GLU A 151 11.64 -0.86 13.62
N ALA A 152 11.40 -1.95 12.88
CA ALA A 152 12.49 -2.75 12.32
C ALA A 152 13.29 -1.97 11.27
N LEU A 153 12.62 -1.21 10.41
CA LEU A 153 13.24 -0.34 9.40
C LEU A 153 14.00 0.82 10.07
N GLU A 154 13.36 1.52 11.00
CA GLU A 154 13.98 2.60 11.75
C GLU A 154 15.24 2.13 12.47
N GLN A 155 15.15 1.02 13.18
CA GLN A 155 16.30 0.42 13.88
C GLN A 155 17.44 0.06 12.90
N LEU A 156 17.09 -0.52 11.75
CA LEU A 156 18.07 -0.89 10.72
C LEU A 156 18.79 0.34 10.17
N LEU A 157 18.05 1.39 9.83
CA LEU A 157 18.61 2.64 9.31
C LEU A 157 19.50 3.35 10.34
N ARG A 158 19.09 3.36 11.62
CA ARG A 158 19.90 3.90 12.72
C ARG A 158 21.19 3.10 12.95
N GLN A 159 21.11 1.78 13.01
CA GLN A 159 22.28 0.89 13.14
C GLN A 159 23.29 1.06 12.00
N LYS A 160 22.80 1.44 10.83
CA LYS A 160 23.62 1.72 9.65
C LYS A 160 24.06 3.20 9.56
N ASN A 161 23.83 3.99 10.60
CA ASN A 161 24.20 5.40 10.71
C ASN A 161 23.63 6.31 9.58
N TYR A 162 22.45 6.00 9.03
CA TYR A 162 21.78 6.87 8.08
C TYR A 162 21.07 8.04 8.77
N TYR A 163 20.52 7.81 9.95
CA TYR A 163 19.80 8.83 10.72
C TYR A 163 20.25 8.86 12.18
N LYS A 164 20.48 10.06 12.71
CA LYS A 164 20.79 10.32 14.14
C LYS A 164 19.60 10.90 14.90
N GLY A 165 18.66 11.56 14.18
CA GLY A 165 17.47 12.23 14.70
C GLY A 165 16.17 11.56 14.26
N ARG A 166 15.10 12.36 14.19
CA ARG A 166 13.79 11.91 13.71
C ARG A 166 13.88 11.47 12.25
N ILE A 167 13.24 10.36 11.93
CA ILE A 167 13.12 9.86 10.57
C ILE A 167 11.80 10.36 9.96
N SER A 168 11.87 10.90 8.75
CA SER A 168 10.69 11.26 7.97
C SER A 168 10.20 10.02 7.24
N LYS A 169 9.07 9.44 7.67
CA LYS A 169 8.44 8.28 7.00
C LYS A 169 8.24 8.53 5.51
N PRO A 170 7.63 9.65 5.04
CA PRO A 170 7.43 9.89 3.62
C PRO A 170 8.73 9.92 2.82
N THR A 171 9.78 10.57 3.35
CA THR A 171 11.09 10.63 2.69
C THR A 171 11.73 9.25 2.56
N VAL A 172 11.65 8.42 3.61
CA VAL A 172 12.18 7.05 3.56
C VAL A 172 11.41 6.20 2.58
N ALA A 173 10.07 6.31 2.58
CA ALA A 173 9.19 5.59 1.66
C ALA A 173 9.53 5.94 0.21
N GLN A 174 9.64 7.23 -0.14
CA GLN A 174 10.02 7.69 -1.47
C GLN A 174 11.40 7.15 -1.88
N ASN A 175 12.41 7.30 -0.99
CA ASN A 175 13.78 6.85 -1.27
C ASN A 175 13.87 5.36 -1.58
N ILE A 176 13.07 4.52 -0.94
CA ILE A 176 13.07 3.08 -1.20
C ILE A 176 12.22 2.74 -2.42
N ALA A 177 11.02 3.30 -2.49
CA ALA A 177 10.02 2.97 -3.50
C ALA A 177 10.48 3.29 -4.94
N GLN A 178 11.31 4.33 -5.13
CA GLN A 178 11.88 4.64 -6.44
C GLN A 178 12.75 3.49 -7.01
N HIS A 179 13.33 2.65 -6.15
CA HIS A 179 14.15 1.50 -6.53
C HIS A 179 13.39 0.17 -6.53
N MET A 180 12.15 0.14 -6.02
CA MET A 180 11.35 -1.08 -6.00
C MET A 180 11.01 -1.55 -7.41
N VAL A 181 11.07 -2.88 -7.60
CA VAL A 181 10.61 -3.57 -8.80
C VAL A 181 9.41 -4.42 -8.42
N PRO A 182 8.20 -4.11 -8.89
CA PRO A 182 6.97 -4.78 -8.44
C PRO A 182 7.02 -6.30 -8.56
N SER A 183 7.52 -6.83 -9.68
CA SER A 183 7.62 -8.28 -9.92
C SER A 183 8.63 -9.01 -9.02
N ARG A 184 9.55 -8.29 -8.39
CA ARG A 184 10.57 -8.84 -7.48
C ARG A 184 10.11 -8.86 -6.03
N ASN A 185 9.07 -8.12 -5.69
CA ASN A 185 8.64 -7.96 -4.31
C ASN A 185 8.04 -9.26 -3.74
N ARG A 186 8.55 -9.69 -2.59
CA ARG A 186 8.18 -10.94 -1.93
C ARG A 186 7.10 -10.80 -0.86
N SER A 187 6.71 -9.55 -0.51
CA SER A 187 5.60 -9.30 0.41
C SER A 187 4.30 -9.80 -0.22
N LYS A 188 3.58 -10.67 0.48
CA LYS A 188 2.30 -11.19 0.00
C LYS A 188 1.24 -10.10 -0.02
N SER A 189 1.24 -9.21 0.99
CA SER A 189 0.29 -8.09 1.02
C SER A 189 0.53 -7.12 -0.15
N PHE A 190 1.79 -6.87 -0.54
CA PHE A 190 2.11 -6.11 -1.74
C PHE A 190 1.61 -6.79 -3.02
N GLN A 191 1.84 -8.10 -3.17
CA GLN A 191 1.36 -8.86 -4.33
C GLN A 191 -0.17 -8.79 -4.45
N VAL A 192 -0.89 -8.95 -3.34
CA VAL A 192 -2.35 -8.82 -3.30
C VAL A 192 -2.82 -7.39 -3.62
N PHE A 193 -2.05 -6.37 -3.20
CA PHE A 193 -2.30 -4.99 -3.59
C PHE A 193 -2.18 -4.81 -5.12
N VAL A 194 -1.09 -5.31 -5.72
CA VAL A 194 -0.87 -5.27 -7.17
C VAL A 194 -1.97 -6.02 -7.93
N GLU A 195 -2.40 -7.20 -7.46
CA GLU A 195 -3.55 -7.93 -8.01
C GLU A 195 -4.84 -7.09 -7.95
N GLY A 196 -5.00 -6.28 -6.90
CA GLY A 196 -6.12 -5.35 -6.79
C GLY A 196 -6.09 -4.26 -7.85
N ILE A 197 -4.92 -3.67 -8.09
CA ILE A 197 -4.71 -2.68 -9.16
C ILE A 197 -5.00 -3.31 -10.52
N LYS A 198 -4.45 -4.51 -10.79
CA LYS A 198 -4.70 -5.27 -12.03
C LYS A 198 -6.19 -5.48 -12.30
N ALA A 199 -6.94 -5.81 -11.26
CA ALA A 199 -8.39 -5.98 -11.41
C ALA A 199 -9.13 -4.68 -11.72
N CYS A 200 -8.61 -3.51 -11.31
CA CYS A 200 -9.19 -2.22 -11.64
C CYS A 200 -9.03 -1.83 -13.11
N VAL A 201 -7.89 -2.15 -13.72
CA VAL A 201 -7.49 -1.65 -15.04
C VAL A 201 -7.60 -2.69 -16.15
N GLY A 202 -7.87 -3.96 -15.82
CA GLY A 202 -7.95 -5.03 -16.81
C GLY A 202 -6.61 -5.26 -17.51
N GLU A 203 -6.58 -5.09 -18.84
CA GLU A 203 -5.38 -5.29 -19.66
C GLU A 203 -4.46 -4.05 -19.74
N GLU A 204 -4.81 -2.92 -19.13
CA GLU A 204 -4.05 -1.67 -19.14
C GLU A 204 -2.85 -1.70 -18.17
N LEU A 205 -1.90 -2.62 -18.39
CA LEU A 205 -0.76 -2.88 -17.53
C LEU A 205 0.57 -2.80 -18.26
N LEU A 206 1.63 -2.45 -17.51
CA LEU A 206 3.03 -2.52 -17.94
C LEU A 206 3.71 -3.85 -17.56
N VAL A 207 3.14 -4.63 -16.60
CA VAL A 207 3.74 -5.86 -16.03
C VAL A 207 2.71 -6.96 -15.92
#